data_ac287a2eb71ebc18558e3db558078cf2
#
_entry.id   ac287a2eb71ebc18558e3db558078cf2
#
_cell.length_a   1.000
_cell.length_b   1.000
_cell.length_c   1.000
_cell.angle_alpha   90.00
_cell.angle_beta   90.00
_cell.angle_gamma   90.00
#
_symmetry.space_group_name_H-M   'P 1'
#
loop_
_entity.id
_entity.type
_entity.pdbx_description
1 polymer ?
#
loop_
_entity_poly.entity_id
_entity_poly.type
_entity_poly.pdbx_seq_one_letter_code
_entity_poly.pdbx_strand_id
1 'polypeptide(L)'
;MKITLIRQDNGSGKETLSVCEAGTLFDKMKTETKAGHITALRGIIPLLEGTHARYEHIDKLPYIYSAVEYTRTKEGERKMKRYNGLVQLEVSRLASGSEVEFVKRQAALLPQTFAAFGGSSGRSVKIWVRFALPDDGGLPTKEAEAELFHVHAYWLAVKCYQPMLPFDIDLKEPVLAQRCRMTLDESPYYNPDAVPFCLEQPLTMPGEETFRQRKLGEKNPLLRLQPGYESAQTFTKIYEAALNRALQEMED
;
A
#
# COMPACT_ATOMS: atom_id res chain seq x y z
N MET A 1 3.34 4.78 -17.86
CA MET A 1 2.19 4.17 -17.10
C MET A 1 1.30 5.30 -16.60
N LYS A 2 -0.01 5.17 -16.84
CA LYS A 2 -0.99 6.21 -16.46
C LYS A 2 -1.62 5.92 -15.10
N ILE A 3 -1.67 6.95 -14.27
CA ILE A 3 -2.18 6.92 -12.89
C ILE A 3 -3.40 7.83 -12.78
N THR A 4 -4.43 7.39 -12.07
CA THR A 4 -5.64 8.18 -11.84
C THR A 4 -5.47 9.05 -10.61
N LEU A 5 -5.69 10.35 -10.75
CA LEU A 5 -5.67 11.35 -9.69
C LEU A 5 -7.09 11.92 -9.51
N ILE A 6 -7.58 11.90 -8.28
CA ILE A 6 -8.85 12.50 -7.90
C ILE A 6 -8.58 13.73 -7.03
N ARG A 7 -9.23 14.83 -7.37
CA ARG A 7 -9.26 16.05 -6.56
C ARG A 7 -10.69 16.33 -6.13
N GLN A 8 -10.86 16.68 -4.88
CA GLN A 8 -12.13 17.20 -4.38
C GLN A 8 -12.10 18.73 -4.46
N ASP A 9 -13.15 19.30 -4.98
CA ASP A 9 -13.35 20.74 -4.93
C ASP A 9 -13.92 21.12 -3.56
N ASN A 10 -13.17 21.94 -2.83
CA ASN A 10 -13.52 22.33 -1.46
C ASN A 10 -14.84 23.12 -1.34
N GLY A 11 -15.36 23.65 -2.44
CA GLY A 11 -16.60 24.43 -2.43
C GLY A 11 -17.84 23.65 -2.81
N SER A 12 -17.74 22.71 -3.74
CA SER A 12 -18.89 21.98 -4.29
C SER A 12 -18.95 20.50 -3.87
N GLY A 13 -17.91 19.99 -3.22
CA GLY A 13 -17.76 18.55 -2.92
C GLY A 13 -17.60 17.69 -4.18
N LYS A 14 -17.53 18.30 -5.35
CA LYS A 14 -17.43 17.58 -6.63
C LYS A 14 -16.03 17.00 -6.82
N GLU A 15 -15.99 15.71 -7.12
CA GLU A 15 -14.74 15.04 -7.47
C GLU A 15 -14.38 15.26 -8.94
N THR A 16 -13.16 15.71 -9.19
CA THR A 16 -12.58 15.80 -10.54
C THR A 16 -11.58 14.66 -10.73
N LEU A 17 -11.84 13.83 -11.74
CA LEU A 17 -10.95 12.75 -12.15
C LEU A 17 -10.02 13.26 -13.25
N SER A 18 -8.73 13.04 -13.08
CA SER A 18 -7.69 13.31 -14.06
C SER A 18 -6.72 12.13 -14.15
N VAL A 19 -6.05 12.00 -15.29
CA VAL A 19 -5.06 10.96 -15.51
C VAL A 19 -3.73 11.62 -15.82
N CYS A 20 -2.65 11.17 -15.23
CA CYS A 20 -1.30 11.65 -15.51
C CYS A 20 -0.31 10.49 -15.66
N GLU A 21 0.82 10.72 -16.31
CA GLU A 21 1.91 9.75 -16.32
C GLU A 21 2.55 9.65 -14.94
N ALA A 22 3.01 8.44 -14.57
CA ALA A 22 3.61 8.18 -13.28
C ALA A 22 4.82 9.09 -13.01
N GLY A 23 5.72 9.28 -13.98
CA GLY A 23 6.85 10.20 -13.82
C GLY A 23 6.42 11.62 -13.46
N THR A 24 5.41 12.15 -14.16
CA THR A 24 4.84 13.47 -13.85
C THR A 24 4.25 13.53 -12.44
N LEU A 25 3.67 12.42 -11.95
CA LEU A 25 3.16 12.34 -10.59
C LEU A 25 4.29 12.46 -9.57
N PHE A 26 5.39 11.73 -9.76
CA PHE A 26 6.55 11.78 -8.85
C PHE A 26 7.26 13.12 -8.90
N ASP A 27 7.32 13.78 -10.06
CA ASP A 27 7.85 15.15 -10.15
C ASP A 27 6.99 16.15 -9.36
N LYS A 28 5.66 15.97 -9.38
CA LYS A 28 4.76 16.77 -8.53
C LYS A 28 4.91 16.48 -7.04
N MET A 29 5.30 15.25 -6.65
CA MET A 29 5.56 14.90 -5.25
C MET A 29 6.83 15.54 -4.71
N LYS A 30 7.83 15.84 -5.57
CA LYS A 30 9.08 16.50 -5.17
C LYS A 30 8.89 17.97 -4.80
N THR A 31 7.85 18.60 -5.34
CA THR A 31 7.61 20.02 -5.15
C THR A 31 6.18 20.25 -4.67
N GLU A 32 6.02 20.92 -3.57
CA GLU A 32 4.71 21.31 -3.06
C GLU A 32 4.14 22.46 -3.89
N THR A 33 3.29 22.13 -4.86
CA THR A 33 2.71 23.11 -5.81
C THR A 33 1.58 23.96 -5.22
N LYS A 34 1.08 23.64 -4.04
CA LYS A 34 0.08 24.43 -3.31
C LYS A 34 0.53 24.68 -1.88
N ALA A 35 1.45 25.65 -1.80
CA ALA A 35 1.77 26.42 -0.61
C ALA A 35 1.53 25.72 0.73
N GLY A 36 2.44 24.90 1.14
CA GLY A 36 2.54 24.49 2.52
C GLY A 36 1.45 23.60 3.09
N HIS A 37 0.47 23.13 2.28
CA HIS A 37 -0.62 22.32 2.81
C HIS A 37 -0.14 21.01 3.44
N ILE A 38 0.76 20.29 2.76
CA ILE A 38 1.27 19.01 3.30
C ILE A 38 2.27 19.28 4.42
N THR A 39 3.11 20.29 4.29
CA THR A 39 4.05 20.72 5.34
C THR A 39 3.30 21.20 6.58
N ALA A 40 2.28 22.04 6.42
CA ALA A 40 1.42 22.48 7.52
C ALA A 40 0.69 21.30 8.17
N LEU A 41 0.16 20.37 7.37
CA LEU A 41 -0.49 19.15 7.84
C LEU A 41 0.47 18.30 8.70
N ARG A 42 1.71 18.13 8.28
CA ARG A 42 2.74 17.40 9.04
C ARG A 42 3.04 18.04 10.39
N GLY A 43 3.01 19.37 10.48
CA GLY A 43 3.14 20.07 11.74
C GLY A 43 1.95 19.89 12.68
N ILE A 44 0.75 19.72 12.14
CA ILE A 44 -0.49 19.60 12.91
C ILE A 44 -0.79 18.14 13.30
N ILE A 45 -0.46 17.17 12.46
CA ILE A 45 -0.77 15.75 12.69
C ILE A 45 -0.37 15.24 14.07
N PRO A 46 0.83 15.52 14.60
CA PRO A 46 1.20 15.08 15.95
C PRO A 46 0.31 15.65 17.05
N LEU A 47 -0.20 16.87 16.86
CA LEU A 47 -1.09 17.54 17.81
C LEU A 47 -2.53 16.99 17.76
N LEU A 48 -2.91 16.38 16.65
CA LEU A 48 -4.23 15.84 16.40
C LEU A 48 -4.27 14.30 16.56
N GLU A 49 -3.19 13.69 17.04
CA GLU A 49 -3.12 12.24 17.20
C GLU A 49 -4.22 11.75 18.14
N GLY A 50 -5.02 10.78 17.70
CA GLY A 50 -6.18 10.27 18.44
C GLY A 50 -7.48 11.06 18.26
N THR A 51 -7.51 12.12 17.47
CA THR A 51 -8.73 12.89 17.19
C THR A 51 -9.29 12.66 15.78
N HIS A 52 -10.61 12.83 15.61
CA HIS A 52 -11.25 12.82 14.29
C HIS A 52 -10.74 13.93 13.36
N ALA A 53 -10.34 15.06 13.90
CA ALA A 53 -9.83 16.22 13.16
C ALA A 53 -8.61 15.87 12.27
N ARG A 54 -7.79 14.90 12.69
CA ARG A 54 -6.68 14.38 11.88
C ARG A 54 -7.16 13.85 10.51
N TYR A 55 -8.23 13.07 10.53
CA TYR A 55 -8.77 12.46 9.30
C TYR A 55 -9.39 13.50 8.38
N GLU A 56 -10.08 14.50 8.92
CA GLU A 56 -10.69 15.56 8.13
C GLU A 56 -9.66 16.37 7.32
N HIS A 57 -8.51 16.66 7.88
CA HIS A 57 -7.43 17.34 7.15
C HIS A 57 -6.78 16.46 6.08
N ILE A 58 -6.54 15.18 6.39
CA ILE A 58 -5.97 14.23 5.44
C ILE A 58 -6.95 13.96 4.29
N ASP A 59 -8.22 13.90 4.57
CA ASP A 59 -9.27 13.61 3.58
C ASP A 59 -9.45 14.71 2.54
N LYS A 60 -9.03 15.93 2.83
CA LYS A 60 -9.01 17.06 1.87
C LYS A 60 -7.88 16.96 0.83
N LEU A 61 -6.86 16.13 1.07
CA LEU A 61 -5.80 15.94 0.10
C LEU A 61 -6.30 15.21 -1.15
N PRO A 62 -5.81 15.55 -2.33
CA PRO A 62 -6.01 14.74 -3.52
C PRO A 62 -5.57 13.30 -3.26
N TYR A 63 -6.22 12.36 -3.89
CA TYR A 63 -5.83 10.96 -3.79
C TYR A 63 -5.64 10.30 -5.16
N ILE A 64 -4.89 9.24 -5.15
CA ILE A 64 -4.37 8.55 -6.30
C ILE A 64 -4.89 7.12 -6.27
N TYR A 65 -5.26 6.59 -7.42
CA TYR A 65 -5.42 5.17 -7.66
C TYR A 65 -4.24 4.67 -8.49
N SER A 66 -3.32 3.94 -7.86
CA SER A 66 -2.15 3.38 -8.54
C SER A 66 -2.51 2.15 -9.37
N ALA A 67 -3.38 1.28 -8.83
CA ALA A 67 -3.72 0.02 -9.43
C ALA A 67 -4.53 0.14 -10.72
N VAL A 68 -5.33 1.19 -10.87
CA VAL A 68 -6.31 1.32 -11.95
C VAL A 68 -6.29 2.69 -12.61
N GLU A 69 -6.30 2.69 -13.94
CA GLU A 69 -6.71 3.85 -14.73
C GLU A 69 -8.23 3.85 -14.83
N TYR A 70 -8.87 4.83 -14.17
CA TYR A 70 -10.32 5.03 -14.21
C TYR A 70 -10.73 6.03 -15.29
N THR A 71 -11.94 5.84 -15.80
CA THR A 71 -12.68 6.82 -16.62
C THR A 71 -14.06 7.03 -15.99
N ARG A 72 -14.76 8.08 -16.42
CA ARG A 72 -16.17 8.30 -16.05
C ARG A 72 -17.09 7.83 -17.16
N THR A 73 -18.18 7.17 -16.77
CA THR A 73 -19.29 6.87 -17.67
C THR A 73 -20.10 8.15 -17.96
N LYS A 74 -21.06 8.08 -18.87
CA LYS A 74 -21.98 9.19 -19.16
C LYS A 74 -22.82 9.57 -17.95
N GLU A 75 -23.11 8.60 -17.08
CA GLU A 75 -23.85 8.74 -15.82
C GLU A 75 -22.97 9.29 -14.69
N GLY A 76 -21.66 9.49 -14.96
CA GLY A 76 -20.71 10.05 -13.98
C GLY A 76 -20.06 9.01 -13.07
N GLU A 77 -20.38 7.74 -13.22
CA GLU A 77 -19.78 6.65 -12.44
C GLU A 77 -18.33 6.38 -12.86
N ARG A 78 -17.54 5.85 -11.93
CA ARG A 78 -16.18 5.43 -12.22
C ARG A 78 -16.19 4.02 -12.81
N LYS A 79 -15.50 3.86 -13.94
CA LYS A 79 -15.33 2.57 -14.62
C LYS A 79 -13.85 2.30 -14.83
N MET A 80 -13.43 1.07 -14.55
CA MET A 80 -12.09 0.62 -14.88
C MET A 80 -11.86 0.72 -16.38
N LYS A 81 -10.82 1.45 -16.78
CA LYS A 81 -10.34 1.50 -18.16
C LYS A 81 -9.20 0.52 -18.37
N ARG A 82 -8.29 0.44 -17.39
CA ARG A 82 -7.13 -0.46 -17.43
C ARG A 82 -6.62 -0.73 -16.03
N TYR A 83 -6.29 -1.97 -15.78
CA TYR A 83 -5.50 -2.38 -14.61
C TYR A 83 -4.02 -2.14 -14.87
N ASN A 84 -3.29 -1.61 -13.91
CA ASN A 84 -1.87 -1.24 -14.04
C ASN A 84 -0.90 -2.29 -13.51
N GLY A 85 -1.40 -3.33 -12.83
CA GLY A 85 -0.53 -4.32 -12.19
C GLY A 85 0.29 -3.77 -11.03
N LEU A 86 -0.12 -2.65 -10.42
CA LEU A 86 0.53 -2.08 -9.26
C LEU A 86 -0.22 -2.42 -7.98
N VAL A 87 0.51 -2.97 -7.02
CA VAL A 87 0.05 -3.22 -5.66
C VAL A 87 0.69 -2.21 -4.72
N GLN A 88 -0.09 -1.67 -3.80
CA GLN A 88 0.38 -0.73 -2.79
C GLN A 88 0.50 -1.40 -1.43
N LEU A 89 1.71 -1.40 -0.88
CA LEU A 89 1.98 -1.69 0.53
C LEU A 89 2.16 -0.38 1.31
N GLU A 90 1.96 -0.45 2.60
CA GLU A 90 2.18 0.68 3.50
C GLU A 90 2.90 0.22 4.76
N VAL A 91 3.89 1.00 5.18
CA VAL A 91 4.52 0.91 6.49
C VAL A 91 4.22 2.23 7.20
N SER A 92 3.56 2.20 8.34
CA SER A 92 3.19 3.42 9.07
C SER A 92 3.78 3.44 10.48
N ARG A 93 3.47 4.52 11.22
CA ARG A 93 3.94 4.75 12.60
C ARG A 93 5.45 4.83 12.75
N LEU A 94 6.15 5.24 11.70
CA LEU A 94 7.57 5.50 11.75
C LEU A 94 7.85 6.70 12.67
N ALA A 95 8.89 6.59 13.48
CA ALA A 95 9.19 7.61 14.50
C ALA A 95 9.90 8.83 13.91
N SER A 96 10.64 8.66 12.80
CA SER A 96 11.51 9.70 12.25
C SER A 96 11.59 9.67 10.72
N GLY A 97 12.04 10.76 10.13
CA GLY A 97 12.36 10.83 8.71
C GLY A 97 13.50 9.87 8.31
N SER A 98 14.43 9.58 9.20
CA SER A 98 15.49 8.60 8.93
C SER A 98 14.95 7.19 8.78
N GLU A 99 13.94 6.81 9.54
CA GLU A 99 13.25 5.53 9.36
C GLU A 99 12.47 5.48 8.04
N VAL A 100 11.83 6.60 7.65
CA VAL A 100 11.16 6.73 6.35
C VAL A 100 12.17 6.48 5.22
N GLU A 101 13.32 7.16 5.24
CA GLU A 101 14.38 6.98 4.24
C GLU A 101 14.99 5.57 4.28
N PHE A 102 15.10 4.97 5.45
CA PHE A 102 15.58 3.60 5.58
C PHE A 102 14.61 2.61 4.91
N VAL A 103 13.32 2.68 5.21
CA VAL A 103 12.30 1.81 4.59
C VAL A 103 12.25 1.98 3.07
N LYS A 104 12.35 3.21 2.56
CA LYS A 104 12.43 3.49 1.11
C LYS A 104 13.62 2.78 0.47
N ARG A 105 14.81 2.89 1.09
CA ARG A 105 16.02 2.23 0.59
C ARG A 105 15.93 0.71 0.61
N GLN A 106 15.36 0.14 1.68
CA GLN A 106 15.17 -1.32 1.76
C GLN A 106 14.19 -1.80 0.69
N ALA A 107 13.09 -1.11 0.49
CA ALA A 107 12.14 -1.44 -0.57
C ALA A 107 12.78 -1.34 -1.97
N ALA A 108 13.64 -0.36 -2.19
CA ALA A 108 14.32 -0.15 -3.47
C ALA A 108 15.33 -1.26 -3.83
N LEU A 109 15.74 -2.12 -2.89
CA LEU A 109 16.61 -3.27 -3.17
C LEU A 109 15.92 -4.34 -4.02
N LEU A 110 14.59 -4.41 -3.99
CA LEU A 110 13.86 -5.34 -4.84
C LEU A 110 13.62 -4.73 -6.23
N PRO A 111 14.04 -5.41 -7.31
CA PRO A 111 13.86 -4.92 -8.67
C PRO A 111 12.38 -4.77 -9.08
N GLN A 112 11.46 -5.36 -8.33
CA GLN A 112 10.02 -5.28 -8.52
C GLN A 112 9.41 -4.00 -7.94
N THR A 113 10.18 -3.22 -7.17
CA THR A 113 9.72 -1.95 -6.61
C THR A 113 9.61 -0.91 -7.71
N PHE A 114 8.38 -0.56 -8.09
CA PHE A 114 8.09 0.51 -9.03
C PHE A 114 8.30 1.88 -8.42
N ALA A 115 7.89 2.04 -7.15
CA ALA A 115 8.11 3.27 -6.40
C ALA A 115 8.09 3.03 -4.89
N ALA A 116 8.84 3.86 -4.14
CA ALA A 116 8.76 3.96 -2.69
C ALA A 116 8.88 5.42 -2.27
N PHE A 117 7.92 5.91 -1.50
CA PHE A 117 7.84 7.33 -1.14
C PHE A 117 7.18 7.55 0.22
N GLY A 118 7.53 8.65 0.85
CA GLY A 118 6.95 9.06 2.13
C GLY A 118 5.48 9.42 2.02
N GLY A 119 4.67 8.97 2.95
CA GLY A 119 3.24 9.29 3.01
C GLY A 119 2.96 10.73 3.44
N SER A 120 1.71 11.17 3.31
CA SER A 120 1.29 12.54 3.62
C SER A 120 1.54 12.96 5.07
N SER A 121 1.50 12.03 6.01
CA SER A 121 1.83 12.29 7.42
C SER A 121 3.32 12.53 7.69
N GLY A 122 4.22 12.19 6.74
CA GLY A 122 5.67 12.18 6.97
C GLY A 122 6.17 11.05 7.88
N ARG A 123 5.27 10.16 8.34
CA ARG A 123 5.54 9.05 9.27
C ARG A 123 5.09 7.70 8.71
N SER A 124 5.03 7.58 7.40
CA SER A 124 4.72 6.34 6.70
C SER A 124 5.44 6.29 5.36
N VAL A 125 5.59 5.08 4.81
CA VAL A 125 6.10 4.84 3.47
C VAL A 125 5.05 4.07 2.68
N LYS A 126 4.85 4.48 1.44
CA LYS A 126 4.08 3.76 0.43
C LYS A 126 5.05 3.07 -0.51
N ILE A 127 4.82 1.80 -0.78
CA ILE A 127 5.63 1.00 -1.69
C ILE A 127 4.69 0.48 -2.79
N TRP A 128 4.99 0.80 -4.04
CA TRP A 128 4.27 0.29 -5.19
C TRP A 128 5.07 -0.81 -5.86
N VAL A 129 4.50 -1.98 -5.93
CA VAL A 129 5.14 -3.21 -6.43
C VAL A 129 4.51 -3.60 -7.75
N ARG A 130 5.33 -3.94 -8.74
CA ARG A 130 4.87 -4.28 -10.09
C ARG A 130 4.60 -5.77 -10.24
N PHE A 131 3.49 -6.10 -10.89
CA PHE A 131 3.04 -7.45 -11.20
C PHE A 131 2.61 -7.58 -12.66
N ALA A 132 2.74 -8.79 -13.21
CA ALA A 132 2.26 -9.16 -14.54
C ALA A 132 1.86 -10.64 -14.59
N LEU A 133 1.21 -11.04 -15.67
CA LEU A 133 1.07 -12.45 -16.05
C LEU A 133 2.39 -12.97 -16.64
N PRO A 134 2.65 -14.28 -16.57
CA PRO A 134 3.83 -14.89 -17.20
C PRO A 134 3.85 -14.70 -18.72
N ASP A 135 5.02 -14.93 -19.33
CA ASP A 135 5.21 -15.00 -20.78
C ASP A 135 4.67 -13.80 -21.55
N ASP A 136 4.94 -12.59 -21.02
CA ASP A 136 4.45 -11.32 -21.58
C ASP A 136 2.92 -11.28 -21.76
N GLY A 137 2.20 -12.11 -21.03
CA GLY A 137 0.73 -12.20 -21.05
C GLY A 137 0.00 -10.91 -20.64
N GLY A 138 0.77 -9.88 -20.28
CA GLY A 138 0.25 -8.56 -19.98
C GLY A 138 -0.42 -8.50 -18.60
N LEU A 139 -1.66 -8.00 -18.56
CA LEU A 139 -2.45 -7.83 -17.33
C LEU A 139 -3.92 -8.18 -17.61
N PRO A 140 -4.66 -8.61 -16.58
CA PRO A 140 -6.10 -8.84 -16.70
C PRO A 140 -6.83 -7.60 -17.24
N THR A 141 -7.74 -7.81 -18.17
CA THR A 141 -8.51 -6.72 -18.81
C THR A 141 -9.91 -6.57 -18.25
N LYS A 142 -10.48 -7.66 -17.69
CA LYS A 142 -11.79 -7.62 -17.04
C LYS A 142 -11.64 -7.31 -15.56
N GLU A 143 -12.55 -6.53 -15.01
CA GLU A 143 -12.49 -6.03 -13.64
C GLU A 143 -12.46 -7.17 -12.62
N ALA A 144 -13.32 -8.18 -12.75
CA ALA A 144 -13.34 -9.33 -11.84
C ALA A 144 -12.04 -10.15 -11.89
N GLU A 145 -11.43 -10.32 -13.07
CA GLU A 145 -10.13 -10.98 -13.19
C GLU A 145 -9.00 -10.15 -12.58
N ALA A 146 -9.08 -8.82 -12.74
CA ALA A 146 -8.11 -7.89 -12.15
C ALA A 146 -8.23 -7.85 -10.62
N GLU A 147 -9.43 -7.90 -10.06
CA GLU A 147 -9.66 -7.99 -8.61
C GLU A 147 -9.02 -9.26 -8.04
N LEU A 148 -9.31 -10.42 -8.64
CA LEU A 148 -8.72 -11.69 -8.21
C LEU A 148 -7.19 -11.66 -8.30
N PHE A 149 -6.65 -11.19 -9.41
CA PHE A 149 -5.21 -11.04 -9.60
C PHE A 149 -4.61 -10.10 -8.55
N HIS A 150 -5.25 -8.97 -8.27
CA HIS A 150 -4.77 -7.97 -7.31
C HIS A 150 -4.71 -8.53 -5.88
N VAL A 151 -5.68 -9.35 -5.49
CA VAL A 151 -5.68 -10.02 -4.17
C VAL A 151 -4.45 -10.91 -4.02
N HIS A 152 -4.17 -11.77 -4.99
CA HIS A 152 -3.00 -12.64 -4.95
C HIS A 152 -1.69 -11.87 -5.02
N ALA A 153 -1.62 -10.84 -5.88
CA ALA A 153 -0.48 -9.96 -6.01
C ALA A 153 -0.16 -9.24 -4.69
N TYR A 154 -1.18 -8.74 -3.99
CA TYR A 154 -1.00 -8.08 -2.69
C TYR A 154 -0.35 -9.00 -1.66
N TRP A 155 -0.88 -10.22 -1.51
CA TRP A 155 -0.35 -11.14 -0.51
C TRP A 155 1.03 -11.67 -0.87
N LEU A 156 1.34 -11.84 -2.15
CA LEU A 156 2.70 -12.15 -2.58
C LEU A 156 3.65 -10.97 -2.29
N ALA A 157 3.23 -9.74 -2.55
CA ALA A 157 4.02 -8.56 -2.20
C ALA A 157 4.30 -8.50 -0.70
N VAL A 158 3.29 -8.67 0.16
CA VAL A 158 3.47 -8.73 1.62
C VAL A 158 4.50 -9.80 1.99
N LYS A 159 4.34 -11.02 1.45
CA LYS A 159 5.25 -12.13 1.73
C LYS A 159 6.71 -11.84 1.35
N CYS A 160 6.93 -11.15 0.22
CA CYS A 160 8.28 -10.83 -0.25
C CYS A 160 8.91 -9.63 0.47
N TYR A 161 8.11 -8.61 0.82
CA TYR A 161 8.65 -7.39 1.40
C TYR A 161 8.76 -7.42 2.92
N GLN A 162 7.86 -8.10 3.63
CA GLN A 162 7.88 -8.12 5.10
C GLN A 162 9.22 -8.60 5.69
N PRO A 163 9.88 -9.67 5.18
CA PRO A 163 11.16 -10.12 5.73
C PRO A 163 12.31 -9.14 5.53
N MET A 164 12.18 -8.22 4.57
CA MET A 164 13.22 -7.23 4.24
C MET A 164 13.07 -5.93 5.05
N LEU A 165 11.93 -5.73 5.68
CA LEU A 165 11.60 -4.51 6.40
C LEU A 165 11.65 -4.78 7.91
N PRO A 166 12.31 -3.92 8.70
CA PRO A 166 12.34 -4.04 10.16
C PRO A 166 11.05 -3.55 10.83
N PHE A 167 10.10 -3.05 10.03
CA PHE A 167 8.82 -2.54 10.47
C PHE A 167 7.69 -3.32 9.81
N ASP A 168 6.58 -3.46 10.53
CA ASP A 168 5.42 -4.16 10.02
C ASP A 168 4.76 -3.44 8.84
N ILE A 169 4.40 -4.22 7.82
CA ILE A 169 3.51 -3.75 6.76
C ILE A 169 2.09 -3.68 7.32
N ASP A 170 1.42 -2.56 7.13
CA ASP A 170 0.01 -2.39 7.48
C ASP A 170 -0.86 -3.25 6.57
N LEU A 171 -1.36 -4.35 7.10
CA LEU A 171 -2.23 -5.26 6.34
C LEU A 171 -3.58 -4.60 6.08
N LYS A 172 -3.96 -4.53 4.82
CA LYS A 172 -5.23 -3.97 4.35
C LYS A 172 -5.94 -4.97 3.46
N GLU A 173 -7.25 -4.80 3.38
CA GLU A 173 -8.03 -5.52 2.37
C GLU A 173 -7.56 -5.08 0.97
N PRO A 174 -7.11 -6.02 0.13
CA PRO A 174 -6.61 -5.71 -1.19
C PRO A 174 -7.78 -5.39 -2.13
N VAL A 175 -7.95 -4.14 -2.47
CA VAL A 175 -8.98 -3.66 -3.39
C VAL A 175 -8.36 -2.82 -4.50
N LEU A 176 -8.87 -2.92 -5.72
CA LEU A 176 -8.41 -2.13 -6.86
C LEU A 176 -8.52 -0.63 -6.60
N ALA A 177 -9.55 -0.22 -5.87
CA ALA A 177 -9.82 1.17 -5.50
C ALA A 177 -9.08 1.63 -4.23
N GLN A 178 -7.94 1.03 -3.89
CA GLN A 178 -7.13 1.47 -2.77
C GLN A 178 -6.62 2.88 -2.99
N ARG A 179 -6.95 3.77 -2.05
CA ARG A 179 -6.58 5.20 -2.13
C ARG A 179 -5.17 5.42 -1.58
N CYS A 180 -4.39 6.19 -2.32
CA CYS A 180 -3.13 6.77 -1.87
C CYS A 180 -3.27 8.29 -1.82
N ARG A 181 -3.09 8.92 -0.67
CA ARG A 181 -3.15 10.38 -0.57
C ARG A 181 -1.94 11.02 -1.23
N MET A 182 -2.15 12.15 -1.88
CA MET A 182 -1.04 12.95 -2.42
C MET A 182 -0.11 13.36 -1.29
N THR A 183 1.18 13.38 -1.56
CA THR A 183 2.22 13.63 -0.58
C THR A 183 3.29 14.56 -1.13
N LEU A 184 4.13 15.07 -0.23
CA LEU A 184 5.40 15.72 -0.50
C LEU A 184 6.53 14.76 -0.11
N ASP A 185 7.39 14.46 -1.06
CA ASP A 185 8.63 13.71 -0.87
C ASP A 185 9.66 14.24 -1.85
N GLU A 186 10.72 14.85 -1.35
CA GLU A 186 11.76 15.48 -2.18
C GLU A 186 12.62 14.45 -2.93
N SER A 187 12.67 13.23 -2.41
CA SER A 187 13.50 12.13 -2.95
C SER A 187 12.71 10.81 -3.06
N PRO A 188 11.57 10.76 -3.77
CA PRO A 188 10.85 9.51 -3.96
C PRO A 188 11.71 8.57 -4.81
N TYR A 189 11.75 7.30 -4.42
CA TYR A 189 12.28 6.28 -5.32
C TYR A 189 11.25 6.00 -6.42
N TYR A 190 11.70 6.03 -7.67
CA TYR A 190 10.88 5.73 -8.83
C TYR A 190 11.68 4.97 -9.88
N ASN A 191 11.24 3.77 -10.22
CA ASN A 191 11.84 2.92 -11.25
C ASN A 191 10.78 2.55 -12.31
N PRO A 192 10.74 3.26 -13.46
CA PRO A 192 9.80 2.95 -14.53
C PRO A 192 10.02 1.57 -15.16
N ASP A 193 11.25 1.03 -15.05
CA ASP A 193 11.67 -0.22 -15.63
C ASP A 193 11.65 -1.37 -14.59
N ALA A 194 10.91 -1.21 -13.50
CA ALA A 194 10.76 -2.24 -12.49
C ALA A 194 10.31 -3.57 -13.10
N VAL A 195 11.00 -4.63 -12.77
CA VAL A 195 10.68 -5.99 -13.24
C VAL A 195 9.42 -6.47 -12.53
N PRO A 196 8.38 -6.95 -13.22
CA PRO A 196 7.19 -7.43 -12.54
C PRO A 196 7.44 -8.77 -11.83
N PHE A 197 6.78 -8.98 -10.69
CA PHE A 197 6.50 -10.34 -10.24
C PHE A 197 5.49 -10.98 -11.17
N CYS A 198 5.72 -12.23 -11.56
CA CYS A 198 4.78 -12.99 -12.38
C CYS A 198 3.87 -13.84 -11.50
N LEU A 199 2.56 -13.79 -11.75
CA LEU A 199 1.57 -14.67 -11.14
C LEU A 199 1.05 -15.65 -12.16
N GLU A 200 1.27 -16.94 -11.90
CA GLU A 200 0.75 -18.03 -12.75
C GLU A 200 -0.77 -18.15 -12.62
N GLN A 201 -1.41 -18.57 -13.69
CA GLN A 201 -2.83 -18.90 -13.71
C GLN A 201 -3.04 -20.43 -13.75
N PRO A 202 -4.19 -20.96 -13.31
CA PRO A 202 -5.38 -20.24 -12.83
C PRO A 202 -5.26 -19.77 -11.38
N LEU A 203 -5.84 -18.61 -11.10
CA LEU A 203 -5.99 -18.08 -9.75
C LEU A 203 -7.38 -18.46 -9.23
N THR A 204 -7.46 -18.80 -7.95
CA THR A 204 -8.72 -19.08 -7.26
C THR A 204 -8.94 -18.06 -6.15
N MET A 205 -10.20 -17.73 -5.87
CA MET A 205 -10.50 -16.86 -4.74
C MET A 205 -9.98 -17.47 -3.43
N PRO A 206 -9.28 -16.68 -2.59
CA PRO A 206 -8.91 -17.12 -1.25
C PRO A 206 -10.18 -17.50 -0.48
N GLY A 207 -10.16 -18.64 0.21
CA GLY A 207 -11.27 -19.06 1.05
C GLY A 207 -11.51 -18.05 2.21
N GLU A 208 -12.73 -17.99 2.73
CA GLU A 208 -13.07 -17.12 3.86
C GLU A 208 -12.18 -17.35 5.08
N GLU A 209 -11.77 -18.58 5.31
CA GLU A 209 -10.88 -18.94 6.42
C GLU A 209 -9.51 -18.28 6.29
N THR A 210 -8.92 -18.30 5.09
CA THR A 210 -7.66 -17.61 4.81
C THR A 210 -7.79 -16.11 5.05
N PHE A 211 -8.91 -15.53 4.66
CA PHE A 211 -9.18 -14.11 4.86
C PHE A 211 -9.36 -13.77 6.34
N ARG A 212 -10.07 -14.61 7.11
CA ARG A 212 -10.21 -14.46 8.57
C ARG A 212 -8.86 -14.54 9.28
N GLN A 213 -8.02 -15.51 8.91
CA GLN A 213 -6.68 -15.66 9.48
C GLN A 213 -5.80 -14.44 9.21
N ARG A 214 -5.86 -13.89 7.99
CA ARG A 214 -5.15 -12.66 7.62
C ARG A 214 -5.61 -11.47 8.46
N LYS A 215 -6.92 -11.29 8.65
CA LYS A 215 -7.47 -10.24 9.53
C LYS A 215 -7.13 -10.44 11.00
N LEU A 216 -7.03 -11.69 11.44
CA LEU A 216 -6.58 -12.00 12.79
C LEU A 216 -5.12 -11.58 13.00
N GLY A 217 -4.27 -11.83 12.00
CA GLY A 217 -2.88 -11.37 11.98
C GLY A 217 -2.75 -9.85 12.03
N GLU A 218 -3.70 -9.11 11.44
CA GLU A 218 -3.72 -7.64 11.51
C GLU A 218 -3.90 -7.13 12.95
N LYS A 219 -4.66 -7.86 13.78
CA LYS A 219 -4.87 -7.54 15.20
C LYS A 219 -3.74 -8.05 16.10
N ASN A 220 -3.02 -9.08 15.68
CA ASN A 220 -1.90 -9.65 16.41
C ASN A 220 -0.58 -9.42 15.65
N PRO A 221 0.29 -8.50 16.11
CA PRO A 221 1.53 -8.16 15.42
C PRO A 221 2.45 -9.36 15.17
N LEU A 222 2.46 -10.34 16.08
CA LEU A 222 3.31 -11.54 15.94
C LEU A 222 2.89 -12.42 14.76
N LEU A 223 1.61 -12.43 14.43
CA LEU A 223 1.09 -13.18 13.28
C LEU A 223 1.42 -12.53 11.93
N ARG A 224 1.71 -11.21 11.92
CA ARG A 224 2.09 -10.48 10.69
C ARG A 224 3.44 -10.88 10.13
N LEU A 225 4.34 -11.36 11.00
CA LEU A 225 5.69 -11.75 10.63
C LEU A 225 5.76 -13.06 9.85
N GLN A 226 4.64 -13.75 9.68
CA GLN A 226 4.61 -15.07 9.03
C GLN A 226 4.30 -14.98 7.56
N PRO A 227 5.15 -15.57 6.71
CA PRO A 227 4.80 -15.81 5.31
C PRO A 227 3.67 -16.85 5.26
N GLY A 228 2.51 -16.45 4.75
CA GLY A 228 1.36 -17.34 4.66
C GLY A 228 0.65 -17.50 6.02
N TYR A 229 -0.49 -16.90 6.13
CA TYR A 229 -1.32 -17.00 7.34
C TYR A 229 -1.94 -18.39 7.54
N GLU A 230 -1.78 -19.28 6.59
CA GLU A 230 -2.13 -20.70 6.72
C GLU A 230 -1.43 -21.37 7.91
N SER A 231 -0.24 -20.87 8.27
CA SER A 231 0.55 -21.34 9.41
C SER A 231 0.38 -20.50 10.69
N ALA A 232 -0.50 -19.51 10.69
CA ALA A 232 -0.66 -18.60 11.84
C ALA A 232 -1.00 -19.34 13.14
N GLN A 233 -1.87 -20.35 13.09
CA GLN A 233 -2.17 -21.18 14.26
C GLN A 233 -0.96 -21.99 14.75
N THR A 234 -0.16 -22.49 13.83
CA THR A 234 1.07 -23.24 14.17
C THR A 234 2.08 -22.33 14.85
N PHE A 235 2.21 -21.09 14.37
CA PHE A 235 3.11 -20.12 14.96
C PHE A 235 2.66 -19.71 16.38
N THR A 236 1.38 -19.42 16.56
CA THR A 236 0.84 -19.10 17.88
C THR A 236 1.15 -20.22 18.88
N LYS A 237 0.95 -21.48 18.48
CA LYS A 237 1.30 -22.65 19.32
C LYS A 237 2.79 -22.74 19.62
N ILE A 238 3.66 -22.49 18.64
CA ILE A 238 5.12 -22.49 18.83
C ILE A 238 5.52 -21.36 19.78
N TYR A 239 4.94 -20.18 19.62
CA TYR A 239 5.22 -19.03 20.48
C TYR A 239 4.74 -19.27 21.93
N GLU A 240 3.51 -19.78 22.10
CA GLU A 240 2.97 -20.14 23.41
C GLU A 240 3.81 -21.23 24.09
N ALA A 241 4.25 -22.24 23.33
CA ALA A 241 5.13 -23.30 23.86
C ALA A 241 6.51 -22.74 24.28
N ALA A 242 7.08 -21.82 23.48
CA ALA A 242 8.34 -21.17 23.81
C ALA A 242 8.22 -20.25 25.02
N LEU A 243 7.13 -19.51 25.15
CA LEU A 243 6.85 -18.64 26.28
C LEU A 243 6.67 -19.47 27.57
N ASN A 244 5.88 -20.55 27.51
CA ASN A 244 5.66 -21.44 28.67
C ASN A 244 6.97 -22.11 29.14
N ARG A 245 7.84 -22.49 28.20
CA ARG A 245 9.16 -23.04 28.51
C ARG A 245 10.04 -22.00 29.19
N ALA A 246 10.09 -20.77 28.69
CA ALA A 246 10.85 -19.68 29.29
C ALA A 246 10.34 -19.34 30.70
N LEU A 247 9.03 -19.38 30.95
CA LEU A 247 8.44 -19.16 32.26
C LEU A 247 8.80 -20.30 33.25
N GLN A 248 8.79 -21.55 32.79
CA GLN A 248 9.21 -22.68 33.61
C GLN A 248 10.70 -22.62 34.01
N GLU A 249 11.57 -22.21 33.06
CA GLU A 249 13.02 -22.03 33.33
C GLU A 249 13.31 -20.84 34.26
N MET A 250 12.36 -19.96 34.53
CA MET A 250 12.48 -18.85 35.50
C MET A 250 11.96 -19.22 36.89
N GLU A 251 11.19 -20.29 37.03
CA GLU A 251 10.63 -20.76 38.29
C GLU A 251 11.49 -21.84 38.95
N ASP A 252 12.45 -22.46 38.24
CA ASP A 252 13.47 -23.39 38.68
C ASP A 252 14.78 -22.63 39.08
#